data_621c93207a8aa75978609f4a556323c6
#
_entry.id   621c93207a8aa75978609f4a556323c6
#
_cell.length_a   1.000
_cell.length_b   1.000
_cell.length_c   1.000
_cell.angle_alpha   90.00
_cell.angle_beta   90.00
_cell.angle_gamma   90.00
#
_symmetry.space_group_name_H-M   'P 1'
#
loop_
_entity.id
_entity.type
_entity.pdbx_description
1 polymer ?
#
loop_
_entity_poly.entity_id
_entity_poly.type
_entity_poly.pdbx_seq_one_letter_code
_entity_poly.pdbx_strand_id
1 'polypeptide(L)'
;SVTRQAKAGEKLPDGKYLVATWRLAPEGGWFGGKYYVDLLRPGVTEKFIEITFDAYKRELGGHFGKRLPGIFTDEPHLCPAGGLHWNEHLAGEFQKRWGYRLEDHLPALVRPLGDWKKVRHNYYQVLLEQFIEHWSKPCHDFCEKNNLEFTGHYWEHGWPGTSHGPDNMAMYAWHQRPAIDCLMNRYDEGVHAQFGNVRAVKELSSVANQLGRKRTLCEAYGAGGWDLRFEDMKRIGDWLYVLGVNTMDEHLSYITIRGARKRDHPQSFSYHEPWWEDYHVMAEHFTRLSLALSEGEQINHVLLVEPTTTTWMYQGDARLKEIGVTFQRMVTTLAKEQVEFDLGCEDII
;
A
#
# COMPACT_ATOMS: atom_id res chain seq x y z
N SER A 1 34.58 6.06 -11.16
CA SER A 1 34.38 6.24 -9.71
C SER A 1 34.87 4.98 -8.98
N VAL A 2 35.53 5.15 -7.86
CA VAL A 2 35.94 4.03 -7.01
C VAL A 2 35.09 4.10 -5.74
N THR A 3 34.39 3.02 -5.45
CA THR A 3 33.63 2.87 -4.20
C THR A 3 34.49 2.15 -3.17
N ARG A 4 34.60 2.68 -1.98
CA ARG A 4 35.27 2.00 -0.86
C ARG A 4 34.58 2.35 0.47
N GLN A 5 34.71 1.48 1.44
CA GLN A 5 34.35 1.79 2.81
C GLN A 5 35.37 2.78 3.41
N ALA A 6 34.85 3.78 4.11
CA ALA A 6 35.63 4.72 4.90
C ALA A 6 35.27 4.56 6.38
N LYS A 7 36.26 4.74 7.26
CA LYS A 7 36.01 4.73 8.71
C LYS A 7 35.53 6.12 9.16
N ALA A 8 34.71 6.16 10.20
CA ALA A 8 34.30 7.43 10.81
C ALA A 8 35.55 8.21 11.25
N GLY A 9 35.64 9.49 10.84
CA GLY A 9 36.79 10.34 11.13
C GLY A 9 37.99 10.17 10.18
N GLU A 10 37.92 9.28 9.19
CA GLU A 10 38.99 9.12 8.21
C GLU A 10 39.13 10.38 7.34
N LYS A 11 40.36 10.88 7.21
CA LYS A 11 40.67 12.01 6.30
C LYS A 11 40.78 11.49 4.89
N LEU A 12 39.85 11.91 4.02
CA LEU A 12 39.89 11.56 2.60
C LEU A 12 40.84 12.49 1.83
N PRO A 13 41.48 12.00 0.73
CA PRO A 13 42.26 12.88 -0.18
C PRO A 13 41.39 13.98 -0.77
N ASP A 14 42.01 15.04 -1.31
CA ASP A 14 41.27 16.09 -2.00
C ASP A 14 40.45 15.51 -3.17
N GLY A 15 39.19 15.91 -3.23
CA GLY A 15 38.28 15.39 -4.26
C GLY A 15 36.80 15.67 -3.99
N LYS A 16 35.94 15.21 -4.91
CA LYS A 16 34.48 15.22 -4.73
C LYS A 16 34.01 13.84 -4.31
N TYR A 17 33.28 13.76 -3.22
CA TYR A 17 32.80 12.52 -2.64
C TYR A 17 31.28 12.53 -2.52
N LEU A 18 30.66 11.37 -2.70
CA LEU A 18 29.35 11.05 -2.22
C LEU A 18 29.53 10.09 -1.03
N VAL A 19 29.09 10.51 0.14
CA VAL A 19 29.17 9.70 1.36
C VAL A 19 27.79 9.10 1.59
N ALA A 20 27.71 7.77 1.57
CA ALA A 20 26.54 7.00 1.99
C ALA A 20 26.76 6.55 3.44
N THR A 21 25.82 6.87 4.31
CA THR A 21 25.85 6.47 5.72
C THR A 21 24.68 5.55 5.99
N TRP A 22 24.97 4.33 6.42
CA TRP A 22 23.97 3.45 6.95
C TRP A 22 23.68 3.76 8.42
N ARG A 23 22.41 3.75 8.79
CA ARG A 23 21.98 3.94 10.18
C ARG A 23 20.72 3.12 10.46
N LEU A 24 20.53 2.70 11.69
CA LEU A 24 19.25 2.18 12.14
C LEU A 24 18.18 3.28 12.09
N ALA A 25 16.97 2.91 11.73
CA ALA A 25 15.81 3.78 11.89
C ALA A 25 15.67 4.14 13.38
N PRO A 26 15.37 5.39 13.73
CA PRO A 26 15.22 5.79 15.12
C PRO A 26 13.94 5.19 15.73
N GLU A 27 13.89 5.17 17.05
CA GLU A 27 12.64 4.95 17.79
C GLU A 27 11.62 6.02 17.42
N GLY A 28 10.36 5.64 17.29
CA GLY A 28 9.27 6.55 16.91
C GLY A 28 8.06 6.44 17.83
N GLY A 29 7.46 7.57 18.16
CA GLY A 29 6.20 7.62 18.93
C GLY A 29 5.07 6.86 18.27
N TRP A 30 5.03 6.85 16.93
CA TRP A 30 4.09 6.08 16.11
C TRP A 30 4.22 4.55 16.34
N PHE A 31 5.41 4.08 16.67
CA PHE A 31 5.68 2.67 16.98
C PHE A 31 5.72 2.39 18.50
N GLY A 32 4.94 3.15 19.28
CA GLY A 32 4.90 3.00 20.73
C GLY A 32 6.22 3.29 21.44
N GLY A 33 7.04 4.18 20.89
CA GLY A 33 8.38 4.50 21.41
C GLY A 33 9.41 3.39 21.14
N LYS A 34 9.16 2.53 20.14
CA LYS A 34 10.05 1.44 19.74
C LYS A 34 10.54 1.63 18.31
N TYR A 35 11.32 0.67 17.84
CA TYR A 35 11.78 0.60 16.47
C TYR A 35 10.72 -0.06 15.58
N TYR A 36 10.62 0.40 14.34
CA TYR A 36 9.88 -0.34 13.32
C TYR A 36 10.72 -1.54 12.85
N VAL A 37 10.06 -2.63 12.52
CA VAL A 37 10.73 -3.86 12.08
C VAL A 37 11.17 -3.76 10.61
N ASP A 38 12.16 -4.54 10.23
CA ASP A 38 12.61 -4.66 8.85
C ASP A 38 11.83 -5.79 8.15
N LEU A 39 10.81 -5.44 7.39
CA LEU A 39 9.91 -6.38 6.69
C LEU A 39 10.58 -7.10 5.51
N LEU A 40 11.79 -6.70 5.10
CA LEU A 40 12.57 -7.41 4.08
C LEU A 40 13.45 -8.52 4.68
N ARG A 41 13.47 -8.65 6.00
CA ARG A 41 14.35 -9.61 6.66
C ARG A 41 13.65 -10.94 6.90
N PRO A 42 14.26 -12.07 6.48
CA PRO A 42 13.74 -13.40 6.79
C PRO A 42 13.51 -13.61 8.29
N GLY A 43 12.40 -14.24 8.65
CA GLY A 43 12.06 -14.58 10.04
C GLY A 43 11.32 -13.48 10.80
N VAL A 44 11.23 -12.25 10.30
CA VAL A 44 10.54 -11.15 10.99
C VAL A 44 9.03 -11.36 10.93
N THR A 45 8.48 -11.60 9.76
CA THR A 45 7.04 -11.83 9.57
C THR A 45 6.60 -13.16 10.18
N GLU A 46 7.40 -14.19 10.09
CA GLU A 46 7.13 -15.47 10.76
C GLU A 46 7.05 -15.29 12.28
N LYS A 47 7.91 -14.45 12.85
CA LYS A 47 7.84 -14.12 14.28
C LYS A 47 6.60 -13.29 14.63
N PHE A 48 6.20 -12.38 13.75
CA PHE A 48 4.94 -11.64 13.90
C PHE A 48 3.73 -12.59 13.85
N ILE A 49 3.71 -13.54 12.92
CA ILE A 49 2.66 -14.57 12.80
C ILE A 49 2.61 -15.41 14.07
N GLU A 50 3.74 -15.89 14.57
CA GLU A 50 3.82 -16.67 15.82
C GLU A 50 3.24 -15.93 17.02
N ILE A 51 3.60 -14.65 17.18
CA ILE A 51 3.17 -13.86 18.32
C ILE A 51 1.70 -13.45 18.21
N THR A 52 1.23 -13.09 17.01
CA THR A 52 -0.08 -12.48 16.79
C THR A 52 -1.08 -13.48 16.22
N PHE A 53 -0.88 -13.97 15.01
CA PHE A 53 -1.86 -14.80 14.31
C PHE A 53 -2.06 -16.16 14.98
N ASP A 54 -0.99 -16.80 15.43
CA ASP A 54 -1.08 -18.08 16.14
C ASP A 54 -1.72 -17.91 17.53
N ALA A 55 -1.58 -16.75 18.17
CA ALA A 55 -2.32 -16.45 19.40
C ALA A 55 -3.84 -16.38 19.14
N TYR A 56 -4.26 -15.66 18.08
CA TYR A 56 -5.67 -15.64 17.67
C TYR A 56 -6.16 -17.03 17.25
N LYS A 57 -5.35 -17.79 16.53
CA LYS A 57 -5.69 -19.15 16.11
C LYS A 57 -5.92 -20.07 17.31
N ARG A 58 -5.10 -19.98 18.32
CA ARG A 58 -5.24 -20.77 19.54
C ARG A 58 -6.56 -20.49 20.29
N GLU A 59 -6.93 -19.22 20.39
CA GLU A 59 -8.11 -18.81 21.15
C GLU A 59 -9.39 -18.85 20.30
N LEU A 60 -9.31 -18.51 19.02
CA LEU A 60 -10.47 -18.24 18.15
C LEU A 60 -10.49 -19.08 16.88
N GLY A 61 -9.56 -20.04 16.70
CA GLY A 61 -9.41 -20.80 15.46
C GLY A 61 -10.68 -21.55 15.02
N GLY A 62 -11.54 -21.95 15.95
CA GLY A 62 -12.84 -22.56 15.63
C GLY A 62 -13.83 -21.62 14.91
N HIS A 63 -13.55 -20.32 14.88
CA HIS A 63 -14.34 -19.29 14.20
C HIS A 63 -13.73 -18.84 12.87
N PHE A 64 -12.55 -19.29 12.51
CA PHE A 64 -11.86 -18.95 11.28
C PHE A 64 -12.67 -19.42 10.06
N GLY A 65 -12.76 -18.56 9.04
CA GLY A 65 -13.57 -18.78 7.84
C GLY A 65 -15.09 -18.78 8.08
N LYS A 66 -15.52 -18.35 9.27
CA LYS A 66 -16.94 -18.26 9.68
C LYS A 66 -17.27 -16.87 10.21
N ARG A 67 -17.08 -16.67 11.54
CA ARG A 67 -17.29 -15.37 12.21
C ARG A 67 -16.06 -14.45 12.10
N LEU A 68 -14.91 -15.04 11.86
CA LEU A 68 -13.66 -14.33 11.58
C LEU A 68 -13.25 -14.66 10.14
N PRO A 69 -13.63 -13.82 9.17
CA PRO A 69 -13.43 -14.10 7.75
C PRO A 69 -11.99 -13.87 7.29
N GLY A 70 -11.23 -13.00 7.97
CA GLY A 70 -9.92 -12.62 7.50
C GLY A 70 -9.07 -11.87 8.52
N ILE A 71 -7.91 -11.46 8.06
CA ILE A 71 -6.95 -10.64 8.79
C ILE A 71 -6.70 -9.38 7.98
N PHE A 72 -6.83 -8.23 8.61
CA PHE A 72 -6.56 -6.92 8.04
C PHE A 72 -5.22 -6.39 8.55
N THR A 73 -4.40 -5.87 7.63
CA THR A 73 -3.15 -5.18 7.97
C THR A 73 -3.15 -3.77 7.43
N ASP A 74 -2.72 -2.84 8.28
CA ASP A 74 -2.73 -1.41 8.04
C ASP A 74 -1.31 -0.93 7.69
N GLU A 75 -1.12 -0.53 6.45
CA GLU A 75 0.04 0.17 5.89
C GLU A 75 1.44 -0.38 6.27
N PRO A 76 1.73 -1.68 6.10
CA PRO A 76 3.10 -2.17 6.23
C PRO A 76 3.99 -1.49 5.18
N HIS A 77 5.16 -0.96 5.61
CA HIS A 77 6.01 -0.18 4.70
C HIS A 77 7.51 -0.33 5.00
N LEU A 78 8.35 0.16 4.08
CA LEU A 78 9.79 -0.11 4.09
C LEU A 78 10.64 1.01 4.69
N CYS A 79 10.17 2.24 4.72
CA CYS A 79 11.02 3.40 5.04
C CYS A 79 10.47 4.28 6.17
N PRO A 80 10.40 3.78 7.41
CA PRO A 80 9.85 4.56 8.53
C PRO A 80 10.68 5.81 8.88
N ALA A 81 11.94 5.87 8.44
CA ALA A 81 12.85 7.00 8.67
C ALA A 81 13.21 7.77 7.39
N GLY A 82 12.58 7.43 6.26
CA GLY A 82 12.94 7.96 4.94
C GLY A 82 14.29 7.46 4.43
N GLY A 83 14.71 8.00 3.29
CA GLY A 83 15.94 7.58 2.62
C GLY A 83 15.76 6.31 1.77
N LEU A 84 16.88 5.65 1.47
CA LEU A 84 16.88 4.37 0.76
C LEU A 84 16.94 3.24 1.77
N HIS A 85 16.12 2.22 1.57
CA HIS A 85 16.18 1.03 2.39
C HIS A 85 17.49 0.29 2.20
N TRP A 86 18.09 -0.19 3.28
CA TRP A 86 19.35 -0.90 3.25
C TRP A 86 19.45 -1.92 4.37
N ASN A 87 19.81 -3.14 4.02
CA ASN A 87 20.31 -4.13 4.96
C ASN A 87 21.29 -5.08 4.23
N GLU A 88 22.04 -5.88 4.97
CA GLU A 88 23.03 -6.79 4.39
C GLU A 88 22.38 -7.91 3.57
N HIS A 89 21.19 -8.37 3.97
CA HIS A 89 20.43 -9.37 3.23
C HIS A 89 20.03 -8.85 1.84
N LEU A 90 19.47 -7.63 1.76
CA LEU A 90 19.12 -6.98 0.51
C LEU A 90 20.31 -6.88 -0.45
N ALA A 91 21.48 -6.47 0.05
CA ALA A 91 22.70 -6.36 -0.76
C ALA A 91 23.13 -7.73 -1.31
N GLY A 92 23.03 -8.78 -0.50
CA GLY A 92 23.29 -10.15 -0.91
C GLY A 92 22.33 -10.66 -1.99
N GLU A 93 21.03 -10.46 -1.82
CA GLU A 93 20.02 -10.85 -2.81
C GLU A 93 20.15 -10.04 -4.11
N PHE A 94 20.49 -8.75 -4.01
CA PHE A 94 20.80 -7.94 -5.19
C PHE A 94 21.97 -8.52 -5.99
N GLN A 95 23.08 -8.85 -5.34
CA GLN A 95 24.24 -9.44 -6.01
C GLN A 95 23.91 -10.80 -6.61
N LYS A 96 23.17 -11.63 -5.91
CA LYS A 96 22.73 -12.95 -6.40
C LYS A 96 21.83 -12.82 -7.65
N ARG A 97 20.91 -11.87 -7.64
CA ARG A 97 19.93 -11.64 -8.71
C ARG A 97 20.55 -11.03 -9.96
N TRP A 98 21.46 -10.07 -9.80
CA TRP A 98 21.95 -9.23 -10.90
C TRP A 98 23.43 -9.43 -11.25
N GLY A 99 24.19 -10.18 -10.46
CA GLY A 99 25.58 -10.54 -10.73
C GLY A 99 26.59 -9.42 -10.46
N TYR A 100 26.19 -8.32 -9.81
CA TYR A 100 27.10 -7.24 -9.43
C TYR A 100 26.73 -6.68 -8.04
N ARG A 101 27.68 -6.02 -7.37
CA ARG A 101 27.49 -5.51 -6.02
C ARG A 101 26.78 -4.17 -6.03
N LEU A 102 25.73 -4.03 -5.23
CA LEU A 102 24.98 -2.78 -5.09
C LEU A 102 25.84 -1.65 -4.53
N GLU A 103 26.75 -1.97 -3.59
CA GLU A 103 27.63 -0.99 -2.94
C GLU A 103 28.50 -0.23 -3.94
N ASP A 104 28.92 -0.86 -5.02
CA ASP A 104 29.74 -0.24 -6.06
C ASP A 104 28.94 0.76 -6.92
N HIS A 105 27.62 0.76 -6.79
CA HIS A 105 26.69 1.55 -7.59
C HIS A 105 25.77 2.48 -6.76
N LEU A 106 25.96 2.59 -5.44
CA LEU A 106 25.16 3.46 -4.58
C LEU A 106 24.98 4.92 -5.10
N PRO A 107 26.01 5.54 -5.69
CA PRO A 107 25.83 6.87 -6.28
C PRO A 107 24.75 6.95 -7.38
N ALA A 108 24.53 5.86 -8.12
CA ALA A 108 23.54 5.80 -9.18
C ALA A 108 22.10 5.84 -8.64
N LEU A 109 21.86 5.39 -7.41
CA LEU A 109 20.54 5.44 -6.76
C LEU A 109 20.07 6.88 -6.52
N VAL A 110 20.99 7.81 -6.31
CA VAL A 110 20.68 9.21 -5.94
C VAL A 110 21.13 10.25 -6.97
N ARG A 111 21.95 9.85 -7.95
CA ARG A 111 22.48 10.72 -9.01
C ARG A 111 22.42 10.00 -10.35
N PRO A 112 22.25 10.69 -11.49
CA PRO A 112 22.28 10.10 -12.81
C PRO A 112 23.73 9.81 -13.25
N LEU A 113 24.39 8.85 -12.60
CA LEU A 113 25.76 8.45 -12.84
C LEU A 113 25.83 7.03 -13.41
N GLY A 114 26.62 6.85 -14.46
CA GLY A 114 26.76 5.54 -15.13
C GLY A 114 25.41 5.03 -15.64
N ASP A 115 25.17 3.74 -15.50
CA ASP A 115 23.92 3.08 -15.92
C ASP A 115 22.83 3.18 -14.84
N TRP A 116 22.58 4.41 -14.37
CA TRP A 116 21.72 4.69 -13.21
C TRP A 116 20.29 4.18 -13.34
N LYS A 117 19.72 4.16 -14.55
CA LYS A 117 18.36 3.65 -14.76
C LYS A 117 18.31 2.15 -14.45
N LYS A 118 19.25 1.39 -15.00
CA LYS A 118 19.37 -0.04 -14.75
C LYS A 118 19.59 -0.33 -13.25
N VAL A 119 20.49 0.43 -12.61
CA VAL A 119 20.79 0.22 -11.17
C VAL A 119 19.56 0.50 -10.32
N ARG A 120 18.82 1.58 -10.59
CA ARG A 120 17.59 1.90 -9.86
C ARG A 120 16.49 0.87 -10.10
N HIS A 121 16.23 0.51 -11.35
CA HIS A 121 15.31 -0.56 -11.69
C HIS A 121 15.66 -1.84 -10.90
N ASN A 122 16.88 -2.29 -10.99
CA ASN A 122 17.33 -3.52 -10.33
C ASN A 122 17.23 -3.45 -8.80
N TYR A 123 17.46 -2.27 -8.22
CA TYR A 123 17.31 -2.05 -6.79
C TYR A 123 15.85 -2.17 -6.35
N TYR A 124 14.91 -1.49 -7.03
CA TYR A 124 13.50 -1.53 -6.67
C TYR A 124 12.87 -2.89 -6.97
N GLN A 125 13.32 -3.57 -8.01
CA GLN A 125 12.87 -4.95 -8.29
C GLN A 125 13.23 -5.90 -7.14
N VAL A 126 14.46 -5.84 -6.64
CA VAL A 126 14.86 -6.68 -5.50
C VAL A 126 14.10 -6.27 -4.22
N LEU A 127 13.87 -4.98 -4.01
CA LEU A 127 13.03 -4.52 -2.88
C LEU A 127 11.63 -5.12 -2.95
N LEU A 128 11.00 -5.10 -4.12
CA LEU A 128 9.67 -5.68 -4.33
C LEU A 128 9.66 -7.18 -4.08
N GLU A 129 10.59 -7.91 -4.72
CA GLU A 129 10.73 -9.37 -4.56
C GLU A 129 10.92 -9.77 -3.08
N GLN A 130 11.77 -9.04 -2.33
CA GLN A 130 11.99 -9.32 -0.91
C GLN A 130 10.78 -8.93 -0.03
N PHE A 131 10.08 -7.85 -0.37
CA PHE A 131 8.88 -7.45 0.37
C PHE A 131 7.75 -8.47 0.18
N ILE A 132 7.56 -8.95 -1.03
CA ILE A 132 6.61 -10.04 -1.31
C ILE A 132 7.01 -11.30 -0.55
N GLU A 133 8.26 -11.77 -0.69
CA GLU A 133 8.73 -13.04 -0.11
C GLU A 133 8.69 -13.04 1.42
N HIS A 134 9.01 -11.90 2.05
CA HIS A 134 9.16 -11.85 3.51
C HIS A 134 8.00 -11.17 4.24
N TRP A 135 7.04 -10.58 3.53
CA TRP A 135 5.83 -10.01 4.14
C TRP A 135 4.53 -10.57 3.55
N SER A 136 4.26 -10.27 2.28
CA SER A 136 2.94 -10.56 1.70
C SER A 136 2.65 -12.05 1.63
N LYS A 137 3.61 -12.82 1.12
CA LYS A 137 3.47 -14.26 0.93
C LYS A 137 3.31 -15.04 2.23
N PRO A 138 4.11 -14.83 3.30
CA PRO A 138 3.88 -15.49 4.58
C PRO A 138 2.50 -15.20 5.18
N CYS A 139 2.01 -13.96 5.07
CA CYS A 139 0.67 -13.58 5.54
C CYS A 139 -0.43 -14.25 4.70
N HIS A 140 -0.29 -14.20 3.36
CA HIS A 140 -1.17 -14.88 2.43
C HIS A 140 -1.26 -16.39 2.73
N ASP A 141 -0.13 -17.07 2.84
CA ASP A 141 -0.06 -18.51 3.04
C ASP A 141 -0.63 -18.94 4.40
N PHE A 142 -0.43 -18.12 5.44
CA PHE A 142 -1.08 -18.34 6.73
C PHE A 142 -2.60 -18.25 6.60
N CYS A 143 -3.12 -17.24 5.92
CA CYS A 143 -4.55 -17.04 5.73
C CYS A 143 -5.16 -18.18 4.90
N GLU A 144 -4.55 -18.52 3.76
CA GLU A 144 -4.97 -19.62 2.90
C GLU A 144 -5.07 -20.95 3.68
N LYS A 145 -4.02 -21.28 4.43
CA LYS A 145 -3.94 -22.50 5.25
C LYS A 145 -5.01 -22.55 6.34
N ASN A 146 -5.49 -21.41 6.80
CA ASN A 146 -6.42 -21.32 7.93
C ASN A 146 -7.85 -20.91 7.49
N ASN A 147 -8.16 -20.95 6.19
CA ASN A 147 -9.44 -20.53 5.63
C ASN A 147 -9.83 -19.10 6.03
N LEU A 148 -8.87 -18.21 5.95
CA LEU A 148 -9.01 -16.76 6.17
C LEU A 148 -8.71 -16.02 4.87
N GLU A 149 -9.17 -14.79 4.78
CA GLU A 149 -8.76 -13.87 3.74
C GLU A 149 -7.69 -12.91 4.32
N PHE A 150 -6.55 -12.80 3.65
CA PHE A 150 -5.59 -11.72 3.90
C PHE A 150 -6.07 -10.48 3.17
N THR A 151 -6.25 -9.38 3.89
CA THR A 151 -6.68 -8.09 3.38
C THR A 151 -5.91 -6.95 4.07
N GLY A 152 -6.16 -5.74 3.66
CA GLY A 152 -5.46 -4.54 4.12
C GLY A 152 -4.90 -3.75 2.94
N HIS A 153 -4.23 -2.68 3.23
CA HIS A 153 -3.73 -1.75 2.22
C HIS A 153 -2.26 -1.38 2.47
N TYR A 154 -1.69 -0.75 1.46
CA TYR A 154 -0.34 -0.19 1.49
C TYR A 154 -0.43 1.34 1.43
N TRP A 155 0.51 2.01 0.73
CA TRP A 155 0.52 3.47 0.61
C TRP A 155 0.17 3.90 -0.83
N GLU A 156 -1.07 3.72 -1.23
CA GLU A 156 -1.56 4.01 -2.58
C GLU A 156 -1.31 5.46 -2.98
N HIS A 157 -1.49 6.37 -2.02
CA HIS A 157 -1.34 7.80 -2.21
C HIS A 157 0.13 8.27 -2.27
N GLY A 158 1.07 7.36 -2.01
CA GLY A 158 2.51 7.61 -2.16
C GLY A 158 3.00 7.57 -3.60
N TRP A 159 2.30 6.85 -4.48
CA TRP A 159 2.67 6.74 -5.89
C TRP A 159 2.75 8.13 -6.57
N PRO A 160 3.72 8.43 -7.46
CA PRO A 160 4.73 7.56 -8.05
C PRO A 160 6.02 7.40 -7.20
N GLY A 161 6.02 7.86 -5.96
CA GLY A 161 7.12 7.65 -5.02
C GLY A 161 7.13 6.20 -4.48
N THR A 162 8.33 5.72 -4.17
CA THR A 162 8.55 4.33 -3.72
C THR A 162 9.01 4.25 -2.26
N SER A 163 8.80 5.32 -1.49
CA SER A 163 9.31 5.40 -0.11
C SER A 163 8.69 4.37 0.83
N HIS A 164 7.45 3.97 0.60
CA HIS A 164 6.74 3.01 1.45
C HIS A 164 6.73 1.60 0.86
N GLY A 165 6.68 1.48 -0.45
CA GLY A 165 6.71 0.22 -1.18
C GLY A 165 6.94 0.46 -2.67
N PRO A 166 7.54 -0.49 -3.40
CA PRO A 166 7.86 -0.30 -4.81
C PRO A 166 6.66 -0.37 -5.75
N ASP A 167 5.69 -1.26 -5.48
CA ASP A 167 4.53 -1.51 -6.35
C ASP A 167 3.35 -2.05 -5.53
N ASN A 168 2.25 -1.28 -5.47
CA ASN A 168 1.06 -1.67 -4.73
C ASN A 168 0.33 -2.84 -5.40
N MET A 169 0.20 -2.83 -6.73
CA MET A 169 -0.53 -3.87 -7.46
C MET A 169 0.15 -5.24 -7.31
N ALA A 170 1.47 -5.30 -7.43
CA ALA A 170 2.23 -6.53 -7.21
C ALA A 170 2.07 -7.06 -5.77
N MET A 171 1.96 -6.16 -4.79
CA MET A 171 1.69 -6.53 -3.39
C MET A 171 0.25 -7.00 -3.19
N TYR A 172 -0.75 -6.34 -3.81
CA TYR A 172 -2.16 -6.76 -3.76
C TYR A 172 -2.42 -8.13 -4.39
N ALA A 173 -1.59 -8.56 -5.33
CA ALA A 173 -1.70 -9.89 -5.91
C ALA A 173 -1.63 -11.02 -4.86
N TRP A 174 -1.01 -10.75 -3.72
CA TRP A 174 -0.90 -11.66 -2.58
C TRP A 174 -2.02 -11.51 -1.54
N HIS A 175 -3.01 -10.64 -1.78
CA HIS A 175 -4.20 -10.55 -0.95
C HIS A 175 -5.31 -11.46 -1.51
N GLN A 176 -5.99 -12.22 -0.65
CA GLN A 176 -7.24 -12.88 -1.04
C GLN A 176 -8.33 -11.83 -1.29
N ARG A 177 -8.28 -10.72 -0.56
CA ARG A 177 -9.14 -9.56 -0.73
C ARG A 177 -8.28 -8.29 -0.79
N PRO A 178 -7.89 -7.80 -1.98
CA PRO A 178 -7.19 -6.53 -2.09
C PRO A 178 -7.98 -5.38 -1.47
N ALA A 179 -7.29 -4.45 -0.81
CA ALA A 179 -7.92 -3.30 -0.17
C ALA A 179 -7.15 -2.01 -0.40
N ILE A 180 -7.83 -0.88 -0.18
CA ILE A 180 -7.25 0.47 -0.14
C ILE A 180 -7.77 1.23 1.07
N ASP A 181 -7.11 2.33 1.42
CA ASP A 181 -7.62 3.37 2.31
C ASP A 181 -8.08 4.59 1.50
N CYS A 182 -9.24 5.14 1.83
CA CYS A 182 -9.76 6.36 1.22
C CYS A 182 -10.31 7.30 2.29
N LEU A 183 -9.42 8.13 2.80
CA LEU A 183 -9.72 9.12 3.84
C LEU A 183 -10.45 10.35 3.30
N MET A 184 -10.98 11.15 4.22
CA MET A 184 -11.55 12.49 4.00
C MET A 184 -12.85 12.49 3.18
N ASN A 185 -13.47 13.65 3.07
CA ASN A 185 -14.72 13.83 2.32
C ASN A 185 -14.62 14.85 1.19
N ARG A 186 -13.42 15.44 1.00
CA ARG A 186 -13.19 16.41 -0.07
C ARG A 186 -12.72 15.69 -1.34
N TYR A 187 -13.46 15.90 -2.42
CA TYR A 187 -13.08 15.41 -3.75
C TYR A 187 -11.86 16.17 -4.30
N ASP A 188 -10.83 15.43 -4.71
CA ASP A 188 -9.63 15.96 -5.36
C ASP A 188 -9.07 14.90 -6.33
N GLU A 189 -8.67 15.32 -7.55
CA GLU A 189 -8.17 14.43 -8.60
C GLU A 189 -6.63 14.38 -8.64
N GLY A 190 -5.97 14.96 -7.67
CA GLY A 190 -4.51 14.98 -7.58
C GLY A 190 -3.91 13.58 -7.37
N VAL A 191 -2.66 13.42 -7.75
CA VAL A 191 -1.94 12.12 -7.69
C VAL A 191 -1.80 11.56 -6.26
N HIS A 192 -1.84 12.43 -5.25
CA HIS A 192 -1.78 12.07 -3.83
C HIS A 192 -3.12 12.28 -3.12
N ALA A 193 -4.20 12.48 -3.87
CA ALA A 193 -5.52 12.66 -3.30
C ALA A 193 -6.04 11.36 -2.70
N GLN A 194 -6.98 11.51 -1.79
CA GLN A 194 -7.76 10.43 -1.21
C GLN A 194 -9.04 10.21 -2.03
N PHE A 195 -10.15 10.75 -1.59
CA PHE A 195 -11.40 10.74 -2.35
C PHE A 195 -11.24 11.50 -3.68
N GLY A 196 -11.41 10.81 -4.80
CA GLY A 196 -11.21 11.33 -6.16
C GLY A 196 -10.00 10.74 -6.89
N ASN A 197 -9.13 10.01 -6.19
CA ASN A 197 -7.98 9.33 -6.79
C ASN A 197 -8.41 8.03 -7.50
N VAL A 198 -8.87 8.16 -8.74
CA VAL A 198 -9.34 7.02 -9.53
C VAL A 198 -8.26 5.93 -9.69
N ARG A 199 -6.99 6.34 -9.84
CA ARG A 199 -5.88 5.38 -10.00
C ARG A 199 -5.80 4.42 -8.81
N ALA A 200 -5.79 4.94 -7.59
CA ALA A 200 -5.68 4.11 -6.39
C ALA A 200 -6.79 3.06 -6.31
N VAL A 201 -8.04 3.44 -6.62
CA VAL A 201 -9.17 2.49 -6.64
C VAL A 201 -9.03 1.49 -7.78
N LYS A 202 -8.55 1.94 -8.95
CA LYS A 202 -8.35 1.04 -10.09
C LYS A 202 -7.18 0.08 -9.91
N GLU A 203 -6.14 0.41 -9.13
CA GLU A 203 -5.09 -0.54 -8.77
C GLU A 203 -5.68 -1.80 -8.14
N LEU A 204 -6.45 -1.65 -7.05
CA LEU A 204 -7.02 -2.80 -6.36
C LEU A 204 -8.06 -3.56 -7.20
N SER A 205 -8.96 -2.85 -7.89
CA SER A 205 -10.00 -3.50 -8.68
C SER A 205 -9.44 -4.24 -9.89
N SER A 206 -8.40 -3.68 -10.51
CA SER A 206 -7.71 -4.32 -11.65
C SER A 206 -6.97 -5.60 -11.23
N VAL A 207 -6.31 -5.60 -10.07
CA VAL A 207 -5.72 -6.82 -9.53
C VAL A 207 -6.79 -7.87 -9.24
N ALA A 208 -7.90 -7.47 -8.62
CA ALA A 208 -9.00 -8.37 -8.34
C ALA A 208 -9.57 -9.00 -9.61
N ASN A 209 -9.81 -8.20 -10.66
CA ASN A 209 -10.30 -8.66 -11.96
C ASN A 209 -9.33 -9.65 -12.62
N GLN A 210 -8.05 -9.28 -12.74
CA GLN A 210 -7.04 -10.11 -13.42
C GLN A 210 -6.76 -11.43 -12.70
N LEU A 211 -6.90 -11.47 -11.38
CA LEU A 211 -6.65 -12.67 -10.58
C LEU A 211 -7.94 -13.41 -10.16
N GLY A 212 -9.10 -12.99 -10.67
CA GLY A 212 -10.39 -13.64 -10.37
C GLY A 212 -10.81 -13.51 -8.91
N ARG A 213 -10.40 -12.43 -8.20
CA ARG A 213 -10.83 -12.17 -6.83
C ARG A 213 -12.22 -11.54 -6.85
N LYS A 214 -13.16 -12.13 -6.11
CA LYS A 214 -14.56 -11.64 -6.08
C LYS A 214 -14.78 -10.46 -5.15
N ARG A 215 -13.88 -10.24 -4.20
CA ARG A 215 -14.04 -9.22 -3.18
C ARG A 215 -12.85 -8.26 -3.18
N THR A 216 -13.19 -7.00 -3.02
CA THR A 216 -12.29 -5.88 -2.77
C THR A 216 -12.80 -5.14 -1.55
N LEU A 217 -11.93 -4.39 -0.88
CA LEU A 217 -12.31 -3.66 0.33
C LEU A 217 -11.77 -2.22 0.27
N CYS A 218 -12.49 -1.29 0.85
CA CYS A 218 -11.96 0.04 1.15
C CYS A 218 -12.18 0.35 2.63
N GLU A 219 -11.10 0.69 3.33
CA GLU A 219 -11.17 1.45 4.56
C GLU A 219 -11.60 2.87 4.21
N ALA A 220 -12.77 3.30 4.68
CA ALA A 220 -13.38 4.50 4.16
C ALA A 220 -13.79 5.48 5.26
N TYR A 221 -13.92 6.75 4.88
CA TYR A 221 -14.45 7.83 5.71
C TYR A 221 -13.54 8.34 6.83
N GLY A 222 -12.37 7.73 7.07
CA GLY A 222 -11.42 8.22 8.07
C GLY A 222 -11.10 9.71 7.85
N ALA A 223 -11.02 10.49 8.91
CA ALA A 223 -10.86 11.94 8.86
C ALA A 223 -11.95 12.68 8.04
N GLY A 224 -13.11 12.06 7.85
CA GLY A 224 -14.26 12.69 7.16
C GLY A 224 -14.88 13.84 7.93
N GLY A 225 -14.64 13.90 9.25
CA GLY A 225 -15.13 14.95 10.14
C GLY A 225 -16.42 14.56 10.89
N TRP A 226 -16.63 15.18 12.07
CA TRP A 226 -17.84 14.98 12.87
C TRP A 226 -19.13 15.49 12.21
N ASP A 227 -19.01 16.20 11.09
CA ASP A 227 -20.09 16.73 10.28
C ASP A 227 -20.35 15.89 9.01
N LEU A 228 -19.75 14.69 8.91
CA LEU A 228 -19.99 13.76 7.80
C LEU A 228 -21.45 13.29 7.81
N ARG A 229 -22.16 13.51 6.69
CA ARG A 229 -23.59 13.21 6.54
C ARG A 229 -23.80 11.98 5.67
N PHE A 230 -24.99 11.40 5.71
CA PHE A 230 -25.35 10.26 4.85
C PHE A 230 -25.18 10.54 3.36
N GLU A 231 -25.48 11.78 2.92
CA GLU A 231 -25.27 12.15 1.52
C GLU A 231 -23.78 12.17 1.12
N ASP A 232 -22.88 12.54 2.06
CA ASP A 232 -21.44 12.52 1.85
C ASP A 232 -20.93 11.06 1.83
N MET A 233 -21.37 10.24 2.79
CA MET A 233 -21.06 8.81 2.83
C MET A 233 -21.52 8.10 1.56
N LYS A 234 -22.77 8.37 1.14
CA LYS A 234 -23.31 7.78 -0.09
C LYS A 234 -22.53 8.18 -1.31
N ARG A 235 -22.20 9.47 -1.44
CA ARG A 235 -21.41 9.99 -2.56
C ARG A 235 -20.03 9.33 -2.65
N ILE A 236 -19.33 9.21 -1.53
CA ILE A 236 -18.01 8.57 -1.46
C ILE A 236 -18.14 7.08 -1.76
N GLY A 237 -19.07 6.40 -1.10
CA GLY A 237 -19.27 4.96 -1.27
C GLY A 237 -19.71 4.59 -2.68
N ASP A 238 -20.69 5.28 -3.28
CA ASP A 238 -21.12 5.04 -4.65
C ASP A 238 -19.96 5.21 -5.65
N TRP A 239 -19.11 6.24 -5.45
CA TRP A 239 -17.94 6.46 -6.27
C TRP A 239 -16.93 5.32 -6.15
N LEU A 240 -16.68 4.82 -4.92
CA LEU A 240 -15.81 3.65 -4.69
C LEU A 240 -16.37 2.39 -5.39
N TYR A 241 -17.68 2.16 -5.24
CA TYR A 241 -18.34 0.97 -5.81
C TYR A 241 -18.36 0.99 -7.34
N VAL A 242 -18.57 2.14 -7.95
CA VAL A 242 -18.51 2.29 -9.43
C VAL A 242 -17.10 1.96 -9.95
N LEU A 243 -16.05 2.23 -9.17
CA LEU A 243 -14.67 1.96 -9.55
C LEU A 243 -14.19 0.54 -9.17
N GLY A 244 -15.05 -0.28 -8.55
CA GLY A 244 -14.79 -1.70 -8.33
C GLY A 244 -14.52 -2.11 -6.89
N VAL A 245 -14.75 -1.23 -5.91
CA VAL A 245 -14.87 -1.64 -4.51
C VAL A 245 -16.21 -2.35 -4.31
N ASN A 246 -16.24 -3.38 -3.46
CA ASN A 246 -17.50 -4.06 -3.13
C ASN A 246 -17.59 -4.49 -1.65
N THR A 247 -16.73 -3.97 -0.80
CA THR A 247 -16.82 -4.11 0.66
C THR A 247 -16.35 -2.81 1.30
N MET A 248 -17.12 -2.29 2.24
CA MET A 248 -16.72 -1.14 3.04
C MET A 248 -16.24 -1.59 4.42
N ASP A 249 -15.17 -0.97 4.89
CA ASP A 249 -14.69 -1.02 6.26
C ASP A 249 -14.66 0.43 6.75
N GLU A 250 -15.63 0.80 7.56
CA GLU A 250 -15.80 2.20 7.97
C GLU A 250 -14.78 2.53 9.07
N HIS A 251 -13.90 3.46 8.81
CA HIS A 251 -12.95 4.02 9.77
C HIS A 251 -13.63 5.04 10.66
N LEU A 252 -13.70 4.77 11.91
CA LEU A 252 -13.82 3.60 12.75
C LEU A 252 -14.80 3.90 13.91
N SER A 253 -14.99 2.97 14.81
CA SER A 253 -15.77 3.19 16.05
C SER A 253 -14.85 3.45 17.22
N TYR A 254 -14.91 4.63 17.81
CA TYR A 254 -14.17 4.93 19.04
C TYR A 254 -14.79 4.24 20.27
N ILE A 255 -13.96 3.65 21.11
CA ILE A 255 -14.39 3.22 22.45
C ILE A 255 -14.79 4.44 23.29
N THR A 256 -14.11 5.58 23.08
CA THR A 256 -14.37 6.83 23.78
C THR A 256 -13.85 8.04 23.00
N ILE A 257 -14.61 9.11 23.00
CA ILE A 257 -14.22 10.41 22.42
C ILE A 257 -13.57 11.35 23.44
N ARG A 258 -13.17 10.84 24.60
CA ARG A 258 -12.58 11.64 25.68
C ARG A 258 -11.20 12.19 25.27
N GLY A 259 -10.99 13.48 25.51
CA GLY A 259 -9.70 14.15 25.32
C GLY A 259 -9.30 14.26 23.85
N ALA A 260 -8.07 13.89 23.51
CA ALA A 260 -7.52 13.99 22.16
C ALA A 260 -8.13 12.99 21.17
N ARG A 261 -8.70 11.86 21.66
CA ARG A 261 -9.25 10.80 20.81
C ARG A 261 -10.29 11.29 19.81
N LYS A 262 -11.15 12.25 20.21
CA LYS A 262 -12.16 12.85 19.31
C LYS A 262 -11.59 13.59 18.10
N ARG A 263 -10.26 13.75 18.01
CA ARG A 263 -9.56 14.42 16.90
C ARG A 263 -8.66 13.50 16.10
N ASP A 264 -8.68 12.22 16.41
CA ASP A 264 -7.86 11.21 15.76
C ASP A 264 -8.66 10.57 14.63
N HIS A 265 -8.63 11.20 13.46
CA HIS A 265 -9.34 10.78 12.25
C HIS A 265 -10.87 10.59 12.42
N PRO A 266 -11.59 11.61 13.03
CA PRO A 266 -13.04 11.48 13.20
C PRO A 266 -13.74 11.39 11.83
N GLN A 267 -14.91 10.84 11.81
CA GLN A 267 -15.99 10.63 12.79
C GLN A 267 -15.85 9.28 13.55
N SER A 268 -16.97 8.88 14.22
CA SER A 268 -17.06 7.58 14.90
C SER A 268 -18.38 6.88 14.53
N PHE A 269 -18.29 5.69 13.95
CA PHE A 269 -19.47 4.86 13.60
C PHE A 269 -20.04 4.17 14.84
N SER A 270 -20.69 4.96 15.70
CA SER A 270 -21.23 4.49 16.98
C SER A 270 -22.22 5.51 17.53
N TYR A 271 -22.73 5.24 18.74
CA TYR A 271 -23.63 6.12 19.49
C TYR A 271 -23.08 7.55 19.77
N HIS A 272 -21.85 7.82 19.42
CA HIS A 272 -21.29 9.18 19.47
C HIS A 272 -21.82 10.11 18.40
N GLU A 273 -22.44 9.55 17.35
CA GLU A 273 -23.00 10.29 16.23
C GLU A 273 -24.52 10.39 16.34
N PRO A 274 -25.10 11.54 16.00
CA PRO A 274 -26.54 11.75 16.07
C PRO A 274 -27.35 10.88 15.09
N TRP A 275 -26.74 10.40 14.01
CA TRP A 275 -27.34 9.58 12.97
C TRP A 275 -27.20 8.07 13.21
N TRP A 276 -26.59 7.65 14.32
CA TRP A 276 -26.22 6.24 14.52
C TRP A 276 -27.40 5.26 14.48
N GLU A 277 -28.53 5.64 15.07
CA GLU A 277 -29.72 4.78 15.07
C GLU A 277 -30.27 4.53 13.66
N ASP A 278 -30.09 5.50 12.75
CA ASP A 278 -30.53 5.43 11.35
C ASP A 278 -29.46 4.87 10.41
N TYR A 279 -28.25 4.57 10.90
CA TYR A 279 -27.14 4.10 10.07
C TYR A 279 -27.45 2.81 9.30
N HIS A 280 -28.37 2.00 9.81
CA HIS A 280 -28.84 0.80 9.13
C HIS A 280 -29.35 1.07 7.69
N VAL A 281 -29.86 2.25 7.38
CA VAL A 281 -30.30 2.66 6.04
C VAL A 281 -29.13 2.67 5.06
N MET A 282 -27.98 3.22 5.49
CA MET A 282 -26.76 3.22 4.70
C MET A 282 -26.15 1.81 4.60
N ALA A 283 -26.11 1.08 5.70
CA ALA A 283 -25.61 -0.27 5.73
C ALA A 283 -26.41 -1.20 4.80
N GLU A 284 -27.75 -1.07 4.76
CA GLU A 284 -28.58 -1.83 3.81
C GLU A 284 -28.29 -1.46 2.35
N HIS A 285 -28.11 -0.17 2.05
CA HIS A 285 -27.76 0.28 0.69
C HIS A 285 -26.48 -0.38 0.22
N PHE A 286 -25.39 -0.26 0.98
CA PHE A 286 -24.11 -0.84 0.63
C PHE A 286 -24.09 -2.37 0.68
N THR A 287 -24.84 -3.00 1.58
CA THR A 287 -24.99 -4.46 1.58
C THR A 287 -25.59 -4.98 0.27
N ARG A 288 -26.61 -4.34 -0.25
CA ARG A 288 -27.23 -4.70 -1.53
C ARG A 288 -26.28 -4.49 -2.70
N LEU A 289 -25.55 -3.37 -2.72
CA LEU A 289 -24.53 -3.09 -3.73
C LEU A 289 -23.38 -4.11 -3.64
N SER A 290 -22.89 -4.38 -2.42
CA SER A 290 -21.83 -5.38 -2.18
C SER A 290 -22.21 -6.75 -2.73
N LEU A 291 -23.43 -7.19 -2.49
CA LEU A 291 -23.92 -8.46 -3.03
C LEU A 291 -23.96 -8.40 -4.56
N ALA A 292 -24.62 -7.41 -5.13
CA ALA A 292 -24.82 -7.30 -6.58
C ALA A 292 -23.47 -7.22 -7.33
N LEU A 293 -22.50 -6.44 -6.83
CA LEU A 293 -21.22 -6.24 -7.48
C LEU A 293 -20.18 -7.33 -7.17
N SER A 294 -20.46 -8.24 -6.25
CA SER A 294 -19.60 -9.40 -6.01
C SER A 294 -20.01 -10.64 -6.82
N GLU A 295 -21.16 -10.56 -7.49
CA GLU A 295 -21.65 -11.60 -8.39
C GLU A 295 -21.26 -11.26 -9.83
N GLY A 296 -20.79 -12.24 -10.58
CA GLY A 296 -20.33 -12.05 -11.95
C GLY A 296 -18.88 -11.59 -12.07
N GLU A 297 -18.53 -11.15 -13.25
CA GLU A 297 -17.17 -10.71 -13.62
C GLU A 297 -17.25 -9.39 -14.39
N GLN A 298 -16.41 -8.43 -14.05
CA GLN A 298 -16.26 -7.23 -14.84
C GLN A 298 -15.37 -7.52 -16.05
N ILE A 299 -15.86 -7.25 -17.26
CA ILE A 299 -15.12 -7.47 -18.49
C ILE A 299 -14.61 -6.12 -19.02
N ASN A 300 -13.31 -5.92 -18.97
CA ASN A 300 -12.64 -4.75 -19.51
C ASN A 300 -11.86 -5.13 -20.78
N HIS A 301 -11.99 -4.31 -21.83
CA HIS A 301 -11.29 -4.52 -23.11
C HIS A 301 -10.03 -3.66 -23.27
N VAL A 302 -9.78 -2.77 -22.31
CA VAL A 302 -8.64 -1.87 -22.30
C VAL A 302 -7.77 -2.22 -21.09
N LEU A 303 -6.49 -2.50 -21.32
CA LEU A 303 -5.48 -2.64 -20.30
C LEU A 303 -4.51 -1.45 -20.39
N LEU A 304 -4.46 -0.63 -19.38
CA LEU A 304 -3.56 0.51 -19.28
C LEU A 304 -2.40 0.18 -18.35
N VAL A 305 -1.24 -0.14 -18.92
CA VAL A 305 -0.07 -0.49 -18.11
C VAL A 305 0.38 0.69 -17.27
N GLU A 306 0.42 0.52 -15.96
CA GLU A 306 0.93 1.52 -15.03
C GLU A 306 2.45 1.61 -15.14
N PRO A 307 3.03 2.83 -15.32
CA PRO A 307 4.46 2.97 -15.57
C PRO A 307 5.31 2.86 -14.30
N THR A 308 5.01 1.92 -13.40
CA THR A 308 5.63 1.78 -12.08
C THR A 308 7.13 1.52 -12.19
N THR A 309 7.56 0.59 -13.04
CA THR A 309 9.00 0.33 -13.25
C THR A 309 9.72 1.52 -13.89
N THR A 310 9.02 2.31 -14.72
CA THR A 310 9.56 3.59 -15.19
C THR A 310 9.73 4.58 -14.04
N THR A 311 8.77 4.66 -13.12
CA THR A 311 8.90 5.57 -11.96
C THR A 311 10.07 5.19 -11.08
N TRP A 312 10.41 3.90 -10.93
CA TRP A 312 11.60 3.46 -10.20
C TRP A 312 12.89 4.09 -10.74
N MET A 313 13.02 4.11 -12.07
CA MET A 313 14.20 4.71 -12.70
C MET A 313 14.30 6.21 -12.43
N TYR A 314 13.18 6.91 -12.31
CA TYR A 314 13.15 8.37 -12.16
C TYR A 314 13.01 8.86 -10.70
N GLN A 315 13.11 7.98 -9.68
CA GLN A 315 13.12 8.42 -8.28
C GLN A 315 14.18 9.49 -8.03
N GLY A 316 13.76 10.60 -7.42
CA GLY A 316 14.64 11.77 -7.18
C GLY A 316 14.90 12.66 -8.41
N ASP A 317 14.25 12.40 -9.55
CA ASP A 317 14.30 13.23 -10.78
C ASP A 317 13.02 14.06 -10.93
N ALA A 318 13.13 15.27 -11.48
CA ALA A 318 11.97 16.14 -11.69
C ALA A 318 10.88 15.52 -12.59
N ARG A 319 11.26 14.64 -13.51
CA ARG A 319 10.34 13.93 -14.42
C ARG A 319 9.41 12.98 -13.70
N LEU A 320 9.75 12.52 -12.49
CA LEU A 320 8.88 11.66 -11.70
C LEU A 320 7.49 12.30 -11.48
N LYS A 321 7.47 13.58 -11.15
CA LYS A 321 6.22 14.34 -10.98
C LYS A 321 5.41 14.41 -12.28
N GLU A 322 6.07 14.64 -13.40
CA GLU A 322 5.42 14.71 -14.73
C GLU A 322 4.80 13.36 -15.11
N ILE A 323 5.53 12.26 -14.90
CA ILE A 323 5.03 10.89 -15.13
C ILE A 323 3.78 10.65 -14.28
N GLY A 324 3.85 10.93 -12.98
CA GLY A 324 2.73 10.73 -12.05
C GLY A 324 1.49 11.53 -12.43
N VAL A 325 1.63 12.84 -12.63
CA VAL A 325 0.51 13.73 -12.98
C VAL A 325 -0.10 13.37 -14.34
N THR A 326 0.73 12.99 -15.32
CA THR A 326 0.23 12.65 -16.65
C THR A 326 -0.55 11.34 -16.64
N PHE A 327 -0.04 10.33 -15.94
CA PHE A 327 -0.73 9.04 -15.82
C PHE A 327 -2.05 9.19 -15.03
N GLN A 328 -2.00 9.85 -13.86
CA GLN A 328 -3.20 10.14 -13.06
C GLN A 328 -4.29 10.84 -13.88
N ARG A 329 -3.92 11.87 -14.65
CA ARG A 329 -4.86 12.59 -15.51
C ARG A 329 -5.46 11.67 -16.59
N MET A 330 -4.68 10.81 -17.22
CA MET A 330 -5.14 9.87 -18.23
C MET A 330 -6.16 8.89 -17.65
N VAL A 331 -5.85 8.28 -16.49
CA VAL A 331 -6.75 7.36 -15.78
C VAL A 331 -8.05 8.06 -15.40
N THR A 332 -7.96 9.25 -14.82
CA THR A 332 -9.15 10.05 -14.44
C THR A 332 -9.99 10.43 -15.64
N THR A 333 -9.35 10.79 -16.77
CA THR A 333 -10.08 11.13 -18.01
C THR A 333 -10.83 9.92 -18.56
N LEU A 334 -10.21 8.75 -18.65
CA LEU A 334 -10.89 7.53 -19.09
C LEU A 334 -12.12 7.21 -18.24
N ALA A 335 -11.99 7.30 -16.93
CA ALA A 335 -13.13 7.08 -16.03
C ALA A 335 -14.26 8.09 -16.23
N LYS A 336 -13.95 9.37 -16.43
CA LYS A 336 -14.95 10.43 -16.71
C LYS A 336 -15.66 10.25 -18.06
N GLU A 337 -14.94 9.75 -19.05
CA GLU A 337 -15.48 9.42 -20.37
C GLU A 337 -16.22 8.07 -20.38
N GLN A 338 -16.35 7.42 -19.21
CA GLN A 338 -17.02 6.13 -19.04
C GLN A 338 -16.42 5.01 -19.91
N VAL A 339 -15.11 5.07 -20.10
CA VAL A 339 -14.35 3.99 -20.72
C VAL A 339 -13.98 2.98 -19.66
N GLU A 340 -14.39 1.74 -19.84
CA GLU A 340 -14.04 0.64 -18.94
C GLU A 340 -12.61 0.15 -19.23
N PHE A 341 -11.79 0.06 -18.19
CA PHE A 341 -10.39 -0.37 -18.29
C PHE A 341 -9.90 -1.01 -17.01
N ASP A 342 -8.86 -1.80 -17.15
CA ASP A 342 -8.01 -2.22 -16.04
C ASP A 342 -6.63 -1.57 -16.12
N LEU A 343 -5.99 -1.38 -14.96
CA LEU A 343 -4.57 -1.09 -14.88
C LEU A 343 -3.76 -2.39 -14.97
N GLY A 344 -2.65 -2.36 -15.70
CA GLY A 344 -1.73 -3.48 -15.81
C GLY A 344 -0.50 -3.28 -14.92
N CYS A 345 -0.13 -4.31 -14.21
CA CYS A 345 1.13 -4.41 -13.47
C CYS A 345 2.05 -5.40 -14.17
N GLU A 346 3.31 -5.03 -14.40
CA GLU A 346 4.26 -5.87 -15.13
C GLU A 346 4.53 -7.23 -14.44
N ASP A 347 4.36 -7.30 -13.11
CA ASP A 347 4.52 -8.55 -12.35
C ASP A 347 3.24 -9.45 -12.39
N ILE A 348 2.12 -8.96 -12.92
CA ILE A 348 0.85 -9.71 -13.02
C ILE A 348 0.56 -10.15 -14.46
N ILE A 349 0.96 -9.34 -15.46
CA ILE A 349 0.78 -9.61 -16.89
C ILE A 349 1.73 -10.73 -17.34
#